data_c3be27c8dccc4752c5540114896e600f
#
_entry.id   c3be27c8dccc4752c5540114896e600f
#
_cell.length_a   1.000
_cell.length_b   1.000
_cell.length_c   1.000
_cell.angle_alpha   90.00
_cell.angle_beta   90.00
_cell.angle_gamma   90.00
#
_symmetry.space_group_name_H-M   'P 1'
#
loop_
_entity.id
_entity.type
_entity.pdbx_description
1 polymer ?
#
loop_
_entity_poly.entity_id
_entity_poly.type
_entity_poly.pdbx_seq_one_letter_code
_entity_poly.pdbx_strand_id
1 'polypeptide(L)'
;TNENIEKIHTVANHMEKNSLRAKNTLQELEDINTEVKQSIQVISQQTDTTNESAQRIEEAINLITTIAEETNLLSLNASIEAARAGEQGRGFAVVASQIQKLAEQSNESAQQIGESITVLLKDSENAVITMEHVKEVMNKQNQMLQDTKNVFDIVAEDINASRKEIGRIAQNSEELDKAREQVVDRVRNISDVSERYAASTEETSASTTEMNTKIQKVSENANQLKTVSDNLKENVHIFKL
;
A
#
# COMPACT_ATOMS: atom_id res chain seq x y z
N THR A 1 -20.79 -14.83 -17.93
CA THR A 1 -20.47 -14.87 -16.47
C THR A 1 -19.11 -15.53 -16.25
N ASN A 2 -18.80 -16.68 -16.88
CA ASN A 2 -17.53 -17.40 -16.70
C ASN A 2 -16.31 -16.59 -17.11
N GLU A 3 -16.36 -15.82 -18.22
CA GLU A 3 -15.28 -14.93 -18.63
C GLU A 3 -14.93 -13.86 -17.58
N ASN A 4 -15.94 -13.33 -16.89
CA ASN A 4 -15.71 -12.35 -15.82
C ASN A 4 -15.07 -13.01 -14.59
N ILE A 5 -15.43 -14.24 -14.27
CA ILE A 5 -14.83 -15.01 -13.18
C ILE A 5 -13.35 -15.28 -13.44
N GLU A 6 -12.97 -15.66 -14.68
CA GLU A 6 -11.57 -15.84 -15.08
C GLU A 6 -10.77 -14.52 -14.98
N LYS A 7 -11.35 -13.41 -15.42
CA LYS A 7 -10.73 -12.09 -15.28
C LYS A 7 -10.47 -11.73 -13.83
N ILE A 8 -11.46 -11.93 -12.93
CA ILE A 8 -11.32 -11.64 -11.51
C ILE A 8 -10.27 -12.56 -10.88
N HIS A 9 -10.21 -13.83 -11.26
CA HIS A 9 -9.19 -14.77 -10.80
C HIS A 9 -7.77 -14.32 -11.21
N THR A 10 -7.63 -13.85 -12.45
CA THR A 10 -6.37 -13.29 -12.96
C THR A 10 -5.95 -12.05 -12.17
N VAL A 11 -6.89 -11.13 -11.89
CA VAL A 11 -6.63 -9.93 -11.08
C VAL A 11 -6.19 -10.33 -9.66
N ALA A 12 -6.86 -11.29 -9.01
CA ALA A 12 -6.48 -11.76 -7.67
C ALA A 12 -5.05 -12.34 -7.64
N ASN A 13 -4.66 -13.10 -8.67
CA ASN A 13 -3.30 -13.63 -8.79
C ASN A 13 -2.27 -12.49 -8.99
N HIS A 14 -2.59 -11.46 -9.76
CA HIS A 14 -1.74 -10.28 -9.91
C HIS A 14 -1.59 -9.51 -8.61
N MET A 15 -2.67 -9.35 -7.84
CA MET A 15 -2.64 -8.70 -6.52
C MET A 15 -1.76 -9.46 -5.55
N GLU A 16 -1.85 -10.79 -5.48
CA GLU A 16 -0.99 -11.65 -4.65
C GLU A 16 0.49 -11.47 -5.00
N LYS A 17 0.82 -11.53 -6.31
CA LYS A 17 2.20 -11.32 -6.77
C LYS A 17 2.73 -9.93 -6.43
N ASN A 18 1.91 -8.89 -6.58
CA ASN A 18 2.30 -7.52 -6.26
C ASN A 18 2.46 -7.33 -4.74
N SER A 19 1.59 -7.92 -3.93
CA SER A 19 1.71 -7.91 -2.47
C SER A 19 3.00 -8.59 -2.01
N LEU A 20 3.36 -9.73 -2.60
CA LEU A 20 4.61 -10.42 -2.29
C LEU A 20 5.84 -9.57 -2.68
N ARG A 21 5.81 -8.92 -3.86
CA ARG A 21 6.88 -8.00 -4.26
C ARG A 21 7.03 -6.84 -3.30
N ALA A 22 5.91 -6.23 -2.87
CA ALA A 22 5.94 -5.13 -1.91
C ALA A 22 6.56 -5.58 -0.57
N LYS A 23 6.23 -6.77 -0.07
CA LYS A 23 6.84 -7.34 1.14
C LYS A 23 8.36 -7.53 1.00
N ASN A 24 8.82 -8.03 -0.15
CA ASN A 24 10.25 -8.18 -0.41
C ASN A 24 10.96 -6.82 -0.42
N THR A 25 10.37 -5.80 -1.07
CA THR A 25 10.92 -4.44 -1.06
C THR A 25 10.95 -3.83 0.34
N LEU A 26 9.93 -4.10 1.17
CA LEU A 26 9.94 -3.66 2.58
C LEU A 26 11.04 -4.34 3.39
N GLN A 27 11.34 -5.62 3.12
CA GLN A 27 12.45 -6.32 3.76
C GLN A 27 13.81 -5.72 3.36
N GLU A 28 14.00 -5.43 2.07
CA GLU A 28 15.21 -4.74 1.58
C GLU A 28 15.37 -3.36 2.24
N LEU A 29 14.27 -2.60 2.43
CA LEU A 29 14.29 -1.32 3.12
C LEU A 29 14.64 -1.46 4.61
N GLU A 30 14.20 -2.51 5.29
CA GLU A 30 14.55 -2.81 6.68
C GLU A 30 16.04 -3.11 6.80
N ASP A 31 16.61 -3.87 5.86
CA ASP A 31 18.04 -4.19 5.80
C ASP A 31 18.88 -2.92 5.58
N ILE A 32 18.51 -2.08 4.61
CA ILE A 32 19.14 -0.77 4.35
C ILE A 32 19.06 0.12 5.59
N ASN A 33 17.93 0.18 6.27
CA ASN A 33 17.74 0.94 7.49
C ASN A 33 18.70 0.51 8.60
N THR A 34 18.96 -0.79 8.70
CA THR A 34 19.90 -1.37 9.65
C THR A 34 21.34 -0.96 9.30
N GLU A 35 21.71 -0.98 8.02
CA GLU A 35 23.03 -0.54 7.54
C GLU A 35 23.25 0.97 7.80
N VAL A 36 22.23 1.80 7.53
CA VAL A 36 22.29 3.25 7.83
C VAL A 36 22.48 3.49 9.32
N LYS A 37 21.76 2.75 10.18
CA LYS A 37 21.92 2.85 11.64
C LYS A 37 23.34 2.50 12.11
N GLN A 38 23.94 1.47 11.54
CA GLN A 38 25.34 1.12 11.81
C GLN A 38 26.31 2.21 11.35
N SER A 39 26.07 2.77 10.15
CA SER A 39 26.88 3.85 9.60
C SER A 39 26.85 5.10 10.48
N ILE A 40 25.66 5.49 10.98
CA ILE A 40 25.50 6.59 11.93
C ILE A 40 26.30 6.34 13.21
N GLN A 41 26.29 5.12 13.72
CA GLN A 41 27.04 4.76 14.92
C GLN A 41 28.55 4.89 14.71
N VAL A 42 29.06 4.47 13.55
CA VAL A 42 30.48 4.64 13.17
C VAL A 42 30.84 6.12 13.05
N ILE A 43 30.00 6.93 12.40
CA ILE A 43 30.25 8.38 12.26
C ILE A 43 30.23 9.06 13.63
N SER A 44 29.32 8.68 14.53
CA SER A 44 29.29 9.20 15.91
C SER A 44 30.60 8.94 16.62
N GLN A 45 31.09 7.71 16.58
CA GLN A 45 32.35 7.33 17.22
C GLN A 45 33.55 8.06 16.60
N GLN A 46 33.53 8.26 15.27
CA GLN A 46 34.60 9.03 14.59
C GLN A 46 34.59 10.50 15.01
N THR A 47 33.39 11.09 15.18
CA THR A 47 33.21 12.46 15.64
C THR A 47 33.69 12.64 17.07
N ASP A 48 33.41 11.67 17.99
CA ASP A 48 33.91 11.69 19.36
C ASP A 48 35.44 11.63 19.38
N THR A 49 36.06 10.76 18.57
CA THR A 49 37.53 10.67 18.42
C THR A 49 38.15 11.98 17.88
N THR A 50 37.44 12.64 16.93
CA THR A 50 37.85 13.93 16.38
C THR A 50 37.78 15.00 17.46
N ASN A 51 36.73 15.03 18.29
CA ASN A 51 36.57 15.95 19.39
C ASN A 51 37.70 15.80 20.43
N GLU A 52 37.99 14.56 20.84
CA GLU A 52 39.14 14.28 21.75
C GLU A 52 40.48 14.75 21.17
N SER A 53 40.69 14.56 19.85
CA SER A 53 41.89 14.98 19.19
C SER A 53 42.00 16.51 19.13
N ALA A 54 40.90 17.19 18.85
CA ALA A 54 40.83 18.64 18.84
C ALA A 54 41.12 19.25 20.24
N GLN A 55 40.60 18.64 21.31
CA GLN A 55 40.88 19.06 22.69
C GLN A 55 42.38 18.94 23.03
N ARG A 56 43.03 17.84 22.63
CA ARG A 56 44.48 17.69 22.82
C ARG A 56 45.30 18.75 22.04
N ILE A 57 44.82 19.12 20.85
CA ILE A 57 45.46 20.19 20.07
C ILE A 57 45.27 21.55 20.79
N GLU A 58 44.11 21.80 21.35
CA GLU A 58 43.84 23.01 22.13
C GLU A 58 44.75 23.12 23.34
N GLU A 59 44.98 22.01 24.09
CA GLU A 59 45.94 21.97 25.20
C GLU A 59 47.36 22.28 24.73
N ALA A 60 47.79 21.69 23.57
CA ALA A 60 49.10 21.95 23.00
C ALA A 60 49.26 23.40 22.54
N ILE A 61 48.25 24.00 21.98
CA ILE A 61 48.25 25.44 21.58
C ILE A 61 48.40 26.36 22.79
N ASN A 62 47.68 26.08 23.87
CA ASN A 62 47.80 26.82 25.12
C ASN A 62 49.22 26.76 25.69
N LEU A 63 49.87 25.59 25.60
CA LEU A 63 51.30 25.47 25.98
C LEU A 63 52.21 26.25 25.07
N ILE A 64 52.00 26.26 23.73
CA ILE A 64 52.80 27.03 22.74
C ILE A 64 52.63 28.53 23.03
N THR A 65 51.43 29.00 23.29
CA THR A 65 51.15 30.36 23.68
C THR A 65 51.91 30.80 24.92
N THR A 66 51.90 29.96 25.96
CA THR A 66 52.68 30.20 27.20
C THR A 66 54.17 30.26 26.91
N ILE A 67 54.72 29.33 26.14
CA ILE A 67 56.16 29.36 25.74
C ILE A 67 56.52 30.62 24.94
N ALA A 68 55.61 31.02 24.03
CA ALA A 68 55.83 32.24 23.22
C ALA A 68 55.85 33.49 24.11
N GLU A 69 54.92 33.60 25.07
CA GLU A 69 54.88 34.70 26.04
C GLU A 69 56.13 34.74 26.93
N GLU A 70 56.56 33.58 27.47
CA GLU A 70 57.78 33.50 28.27
C GLU A 70 59.02 33.86 27.43
N THR A 71 59.08 33.37 26.16
CA THR A 71 60.19 33.68 25.24
C THR A 71 60.24 35.18 24.90
N ASN A 72 59.06 35.79 24.71
CA ASN A 72 58.95 37.23 24.50
C ASN A 72 59.48 38.05 25.69
N LEU A 73 59.10 37.63 26.92
CA LEU A 73 59.59 38.26 28.16
C LEU A 73 61.12 38.08 28.35
N LEU A 74 61.62 36.90 28.06
CA LEU A 74 63.06 36.56 28.13
C LEU A 74 63.85 37.42 27.10
N SER A 75 63.35 37.56 25.89
CA SER A 75 64.00 38.34 24.84
C SER A 75 63.95 39.86 25.15
N LEU A 76 62.87 40.32 25.75
CA LEU A 76 62.79 41.73 26.25
C LEU A 76 63.80 41.98 27.34
N ASN A 77 63.97 41.12 28.33
CA ASN A 77 64.97 41.22 29.37
C ASN A 77 66.39 41.19 28.81
N ALA A 78 66.65 40.31 27.82
CA ALA A 78 67.93 40.25 27.12
C ALA A 78 68.21 41.54 26.31
N SER A 79 67.22 42.14 25.69
CA SER A 79 67.33 43.43 24.98
C SER A 79 67.66 44.56 25.93
N ILE A 80 67.07 44.59 27.12
CA ILE A 80 67.37 45.56 28.17
C ILE A 80 68.84 45.43 28.63
N GLU A 81 69.32 44.25 28.92
CA GLU A 81 70.68 44.04 29.42
C GLU A 81 71.70 44.29 28.30
N ALA A 82 71.37 43.97 27.03
CA ALA A 82 72.22 44.31 25.90
C ALA A 82 72.37 45.83 25.71
N ALA A 83 71.28 46.61 25.90
CA ALA A 83 71.35 48.05 25.90
C ALA A 83 72.18 48.63 27.07
N ARG A 84 72.14 47.96 28.22
CA ARG A 84 72.95 48.32 29.39
C ARG A 84 74.46 48.11 29.20
N ALA A 85 74.83 47.13 28.38
CA ALA A 85 76.25 46.84 28.02
C ALA A 85 76.80 47.80 26.97
N GLY A 86 76.05 48.76 26.46
CA GLY A 86 76.49 49.79 25.51
C GLY A 86 77.01 49.22 24.18
N GLU A 87 78.14 49.74 23.67
CA GLU A 87 78.68 49.33 22.36
C GLU A 87 79.05 47.80 22.31
N GLN A 88 79.39 47.20 23.44
CA GLN A 88 79.73 45.77 23.51
C GLN A 88 78.48 44.87 23.39
N GLY A 89 77.26 45.41 23.69
CA GLY A 89 76.00 44.71 23.66
C GLY A 89 75.28 44.74 22.30
N ARG A 90 75.74 45.53 21.30
CA ARG A 90 74.99 45.73 20.03
C ARG A 90 74.59 44.47 19.28
N GLY A 91 75.50 43.47 19.21
CA GLY A 91 75.24 42.22 18.53
C GLY A 91 74.18 41.39 19.27
N PHE A 92 74.21 41.41 20.63
CA PHE A 92 73.19 40.74 21.45
C PHE A 92 71.81 41.41 21.37
N ALA A 93 71.75 42.73 21.28
CA ALA A 93 70.50 43.47 21.10
C ALA A 93 69.75 43.10 19.81
N VAL A 94 70.48 42.92 18.70
CA VAL A 94 69.90 42.45 17.43
C VAL A 94 69.34 41.03 17.52
N VAL A 95 70.05 40.14 18.17
CA VAL A 95 69.57 38.74 18.36
C VAL A 95 68.35 38.71 19.27
N ALA A 96 68.35 39.45 20.38
CA ALA A 96 67.22 39.57 21.31
C ALA A 96 65.98 40.13 20.63
N SER A 97 66.11 41.21 19.84
CA SER A 97 64.99 41.78 19.03
C SER A 97 64.42 40.75 18.01
N GLN A 98 65.34 39.96 17.39
CA GLN A 98 64.87 38.92 16.45
C GLN A 98 64.14 37.78 17.15
N ILE A 99 64.59 37.37 18.36
CA ILE A 99 63.90 36.36 19.19
C ILE A 99 62.52 36.90 19.63
N GLN A 100 62.45 38.17 20.02
CA GLN A 100 61.18 38.81 20.39
C GLN A 100 60.19 38.77 19.24
N LYS A 101 60.63 39.14 18.02
CA LYS A 101 59.77 39.08 16.84
C LYS A 101 59.29 37.66 16.52
N LEU A 102 60.14 36.67 16.66
CA LEU A 102 59.75 35.26 16.47
C LEU A 102 58.75 34.78 17.52
N ALA A 103 58.90 35.23 18.77
CA ALA A 103 57.97 34.90 19.85
C ALA A 103 56.60 35.53 19.61
N GLU A 104 56.54 36.79 19.18
CA GLU A 104 55.30 37.46 18.79
C GLU A 104 54.59 36.77 17.60
N GLN A 105 55.34 36.37 16.56
CA GLN A 105 54.82 35.61 15.42
C GLN A 105 54.32 34.22 15.81
N SER A 106 55.02 33.54 16.76
CA SER A 106 54.61 32.24 17.28
C SER A 106 53.28 32.38 18.06
N ASN A 107 53.16 33.39 18.89
CA ASN A 107 51.92 33.67 19.64
C ASN A 107 50.73 33.95 18.71
N GLU A 108 50.94 34.83 17.69
CA GLU A 108 49.88 35.12 16.69
C GLU A 108 49.46 33.85 15.93
N SER A 109 50.43 33.01 15.51
CA SER A 109 50.13 31.73 14.84
C SER A 109 49.39 30.78 15.74
N ALA A 110 49.77 30.65 17.02
CA ALA A 110 49.08 29.83 18.02
C ALA A 110 47.64 30.28 18.23
N GLN A 111 47.41 31.62 18.31
CA GLN A 111 46.08 32.17 18.43
C GLN A 111 45.19 31.86 17.22
N GLN A 112 45.67 32.00 15.98
CA GLN A 112 44.97 31.65 14.75
C GLN A 112 44.61 30.16 14.70
N ILE A 113 45.50 29.26 15.14
CA ILE A 113 45.26 27.84 15.21
C ILE A 113 44.16 27.57 16.30
N GLY A 114 44.23 28.26 17.47
CA GLY A 114 43.26 28.15 18.54
C GLY A 114 41.84 28.53 18.09
N GLU A 115 41.72 29.59 17.31
CA GLU A 115 40.45 30.01 16.71
C GLU A 115 39.89 28.92 15.77
N SER A 116 40.78 28.32 14.94
CA SER A 116 40.40 27.23 14.02
C SER A 116 39.94 25.97 14.77
N ILE A 117 40.58 25.63 15.88
CA ILE A 117 40.23 24.51 16.73
C ILE A 117 38.88 24.77 17.44
N THR A 118 38.61 25.97 17.90
CA THR A 118 37.34 26.37 18.50
C THR A 118 36.17 26.18 17.50
N VAL A 119 36.37 26.53 16.23
CA VAL A 119 35.38 26.29 15.17
C VAL A 119 35.20 24.79 14.94
N LEU A 120 36.30 24.02 14.87
CA LEU A 120 36.24 22.57 14.68
C LEU A 120 35.47 21.85 15.81
N LEU A 121 35.70 22.23 17.06
CA LEU A 121 34.98 21.70 18.21
C LEU A 121 33.48 21.98 18.11
N LYS A 122 33.09 23.19 17.76
CA LYS A 122 31.71 23.59 17.55
C LYS A 122 31.05 22.83 16.41
N ASP A 123 31.74 22.64 15.29
CA ASP A 123 31.22 21.88 14.14
C ASP A 123 31.07 20.40 14.49
N SER A 124 31.99 19.85 15.30
CA SER A 124 31.93 18.50 15.83
C SER A 124 30.71 18.30 16.73
N GLU A 125 30.43 19.24 17.63
CA GLU A 125 29.25 19.23 18.48
C GLU A 125 27.94 19.28 17.66
N ASN A 126 27.88 20.14 16.66
CA ASN A 126 26.74 20.20 15.73
C ASN A 126 26.55 18.90 14.95
N ALA A 127 27.63 18.22 14.58
CA ALA A 127 27.58 16.93 13.92
C ALA A 127 26.97 15.86 14.85
N VAL A 128 27.33 15.82 16.15
CA VAL A 128 26.74 14.91 17.12
C VAL A 128 25.22 15.15 17.25
N ILE A 129 24.80 16.41 17.40
CA ILE A 129 23.36 16.75 17.48
C ILE A 129 22.62 16.30 16.24
N THR A 130 23.22 16.51 15.06
CA THR A 130 22.63 16.09 13.79
C THR A 130 22.49 14.57 13.71
N MET A 131 23.49 13.80 14.16
CA MET A 131 23.43 12.33 14.19
C MET A 131 22.38 11.80 15.15
N GLU A 132 22.20 12.44 16.32
CA GLU A 132 21.12 12.07 17.23
C GLU A 132 19.73 12.30 16.57
N HIS A 133 19.57 13.41 15.88
CA HIS A 133 18.31 13.66 15.15
C HIS A 133 18.08 12.63 14.03
N VAL A 134 19.12 12.29 13.26
CA VAL A 134 19.00 11.23 12.22
C VAL A 134 18.64 9.89 12.84
N LYS A 135 19.21 9.53 13.99
CA LYS A 135 18.89 8.30 14.73
C LYS A 135 17.40 8.26 15.16
N GLU A 136 16.85 9.39 15.59
CA GLU A 136 15.44 9.52 15.93
C GLU A 136 14.55 9.32 14.70
N VAL A 137 14.90 9.97 13.58
CA VAL A 137 14.18 9.83 12.29
C VAL A 137 14.22 8.37 11.81
N MET A 138 15.37 7.68 11.92
CA MET A 138 15.51 6.28 11.54
C MET A 138 14.67 5.33 12.41
N ASN A 139 14.54 5.61 13.70
CA ASN A 139 13.67 4.83 14.59
C ASN A 139 12.20 5.00 14.18
N LYS A 140 11.77 6.23 13.86
CA LYS A 140 10.42 6.50 13.36
C LYS A 140 10.16 5.83 12.01
N GLN A 141 11.14 5.85 11.12
CA GLN A 141 11.06 5.15 9.83
C GLN A 141 10.89 3.63 10.02
N ASN A 142 11.64 3.02 10.95
CA ASN A 142 11.48 1.60 11.29
C ASN A 142 10.07 1.27 11.78
N GLN A 143 9.48 2.13 12.60
CA GLN A 143 8.09 1.96 13.05
C GLN A 143 7.13 1.97 11.85
N MET A 144 7.29 2.94 10.95
CA MET A 144 6.45 3.05 9.74
C MET A 144 6.62 1.85 8.80
N LEU A 145 7.84 1.29 8.67
CA LEU A 145 8.09 0.08 7.90
C LEU A 145 7.34 -1.12 8.50
N GLN A 146 7.38 -1.28 9.83
CA GLN A 146 6.68 -2.35 10.51
C GLN A 146 5.15 -2.23 10.35
N ASP A 147 4.61 -1.02 10.50
CA ASP A 147 3.18 -0.77 10.30
C ASP A 147 2.77 -1.07 8.85
N THR A 148 3.60 -0.68 7.87
CA THR A 148 3.36 -0.97 6.46
C THR A 148 3.39 -2.47 6.18
N LYS A 149 4.31 -3.22 6.80
CA LYS A 149 4.40 -4.68 6.70
C LYS A 149 3.13 -5.36 7.21
N ASN A 150 2.61 -4.90 8.35
CA ASN A 150 1.34 -5.38 8.91
C ASN A 150 0.16 -5.12 7.96
N VAL A 151 0.11 -3.96 7.30
CA VAL A 151 -0.92 -3.65 6.30
C VAL A 151 -0.84 -4.62 5.11
N PHE A 152 0.35 -4.97 4.62
CA PHE A 152 0.50 -5.95 3.54
C PHE A 152 0.14 -7.38 3.97
N ASP A 153 0.27 -7.73 5.26
CA ASP A 153 -0.22 -9.01 5.79
C ASP A 153 -1.75 -9.07 5.71
N ILE A 154 -2.45 -8.01 6.11
CA ILE A 154 -3.91 -7.89 5.98
C ILE A 154 -4.34 -7.95 4.50
N VAL A 155 -3.65 -7.23 3.61
CA VAL A 155 -3.93 -7.29 2.17
C VAL A 155 -3.80 -8.71 1.61
N ALA A 156 -2.81 -9.49 2.07
CA ALA A 156 -2.65 -10.87 1.66
C ALA A 156 -3.81 -11.77 2.15
N GLU A 157 -4.31 -11.56 3.37
CA GLU A 157 -5.49 -12.24 3.91
C GLU A 157 -6.75 -11.89 3.12
N ASP A 158 -6.97 -10.62 2.79
CA ASP A 158 -8.11 -10.13 2.00
C ASP A 158 -8.11 -10.71 0.57
N ILE A 159 -6.94 -10.84 -0.05
CA ILE A 159 -6.79 -11.49 -1.35
C ILE A 159 -7.20 -12.97 -1.27
N ASN A 160 -6.77 -13.68 -0.22
CA ASN A 160 -7.17 -15.08 0.00
C ASN A 160 -8.67 -15.24 0.25
N ALA A 161 -9.28 -14.35 1.02
CA ALA A 161 -10.72 -14.31 1.23
C ALA A 161 -11.47 -14.05 -0.09
N SER A 162 -10.99 -13.08 -0.89
CA SER A 162 -11.55 -12.78 -2.22
C SER A 162 -11.49 -13.99 -3.15
N ARG A 163 -10.38 -14.74 -3.16
CA ARG A 163 -10.25 -15.98 -3.97
C ARG A 163 -11.28 -17.05 -3.59
N LYS A 164 -11.57 -17.19 -2.30
CA LYS A 164 -12.61 -18.13 -1.84
C LYS A 164 -14.00 -17.70 -2.34
N GLU A 165 -14.31 -16.42 -2.24
CA GLU A 165 -15.61 -15.90 -2.74
C GLU A 165 -15.72 -16.01 -4.26
N ILE A 166 -14.66 -15.81 -5.03
CA ILE A 166 -14.63 -16.05 -6.48
C ILE A 166 -14.95 -17.50 -6.79
N GLY A 167 -14.39 -18.46 -6.03
CA GLY A 167 -14.70 -19.88 -6.16
C GLY A 167 -16.18 -20.19 -5.92
N ARG A 168 -16.80 -19.56 -4.89
CA ARG A 168 -18.24 -19.68 -4.62
C ARG A 168 -19.11 -19.08 -5.73
N ILE A 169 -18.70 -17.93 -6.28
CA ILE A 169 -19.39 -17.31 -7.41
C ILE A 169 -19.34 -18.22 -8.64
N ALA A 170 -18.20 -18.88 -8.90
CA ALA A 170 -18.06 -19.85 -9.98
C ALA A 170 -19.04 -21.02 -9.82
N GLN A 171 -19.13 -21.60 -8.63
CA GLN A 171 -20.06 -22.70 -8.32
C GLN A 171 -21.52 -22.26 -8.49
N ASN A 172 -21.90 -21.11 -7.93
CA ASN A 172 -23.25 -20.57 -8.06
C ASN A 172 -23.61 -20.29 -9.51
N SER A 173 -22.65 -19.84 -10.35
CA SER A 173 -22.87 -19.62 -11.77
C SER A 173 -23.15 -20.92 -12.53
N GLU A 174 -22.48 -22.02 -12.18
CA GLU A 174 -22.74 -23.35 -12.74
C GLU A 174 -24.15 -23.86 -12.34
N GLU A 175 -24.54 -23.66 -11.09
CA GLU A 175 -25.89 -24.03 -10.60
C GLU A 175 -26.99 -23.20 -11.33
N LEU A 176 -26.74 -21.91 -11.54
CA LEU A 176 -27.66 -21.05 -12.33
C LEU A 176 -27.80 -21.51 -13.76
N ASP A 177 -26.72 -21.93 -14.44
CA ASP A 177 -26.79 -22.46 -15.80
C ASP A 177 -27.61 -23.75 -15.84
N LYS A 178 -27.43 -24.67 -14.90
CA LYS A 178 -28.28 -25.88 -14.78
C LYS A 178 -29.76 -25.56 -14.53
N ALA A 179 -30.04 -24.60 -13.66
CA ALA A 179 -31.40 -24.15 -13.40
C ALA A 179 -32.03 -23.51 -14.63
N ARG A 180 -31.26 -22.72 -15.39
CA ARG A 180 -31.69 -22.12 -16.66
C ARG A 180 -32.08 -23.19 -17.69
N GLU A 181 -31.27 -24.24 -17.86
CA GLU A 181 -31.58 -25.36 -18.75
C GLU A 181 -32.88 -26.05 -18.35
N GLN A 182 -33.10 -26.32 -17.05
CA GLN A 182 -34.35 -26.90 -16.55
C GLN A 182 -35.56 -25.99 -16.85
N VAL A 183 -35.42 -24.67 -16.72
CA VAL A 183 -36.49 -23.71 -17.06
C VAL A 183 -36.81 -23.75 -18.55
N VAL A 184 -35.80 -23.79 -19.42
CA VAL A 184 -36.00 -23.93 -20.88
C VAL A 184 -36.75 -25.20 -21.24
N ASP A 185 -36.38 -26.35 -20.64
CA ASP A 185 -37.07 -27.62 -20.88
C ASP A 185 -38.53 -27.60 -20.38
N ARG A 186 -38.81 -26.99 -19.22
CA ARG A 186 -40.18 -26.82 -18.71
C ARG A 186 -41.00 -25.93 -19.63
N VAL A 187 -40.43 -24.84 -20.16
CA VAL A 187 -41.14 -23.96 -21.14
C VAL A 187 -41.47 -24.73 -22.42
N ARG A 188 -40.57 -25.56 -22.94
CA ARG A 188 -40.83 -26.45 -24.09
C ARG A 188 -42.02 -27.39 -23.80
N ASN A 189 -41.98 -28.07 -22.64
CA ASN A 189 -43.09 -28.94 -22.24
C ASN A 189 -44.42 -28.23 -22.13
N ILE A 190 -44.46 -26.98 -21.61
CA ILE A 190 -45.64 -26.16 -21.55
C ILE A 190 -46.15 -25.84 -22.95
N SER A 191 -45.27 -25.54 -23.90
CA SER A 191 -45.64 -25.31 -25.29
C SER A 191 -46.30 -26.53 -25.93
N ASP A 192 -45.73 -27.73 -25.73
CA ASP A 192 -46.30 -28.99 -26.24
C ASP A 192 -47.66 -29.30 -25.64
N VAL A 193 -47.82 -29.06 -24.32
CA VAL A 193 -49.10 -29.21 -23.64
C VAL A 193 -50.14 -28.21 -24.16
N SER A 194 -49.72 -26.96 -24.42
CA SER A 194 -50.59 -25.93 -24.96
C SER A 194 -51.11 -26.26 -26.39
N GLU A 195 -50.24 -26.81 -27.24
CA GLU A 195 -50.67 -27.30 -28.58
C GLU A 195 -51.69 -28.45 -28.47
N ARG A 196 -51.45 -29.41 -27.57
CA ARG A 196 -52.41 -30.47 -27.31
C ARG A 196 -53.75 -29.96 -26.77
N TYR A 197 -53.75 -28.97 -25.89
CA TYR A 197 -54.97 -28.32 -25.39
C TYR A 197 -55.71 -27.61 -26.52
N ALA A 198 -55.05 -26.95 -27.41
CA ALA A 198 -55.68 -26.28 -28.58
C ALA A 198 -56.39 -27.35 -29.47
N ALA A 199 -55.68 -28.44 -29.82
CA ALA A 199 -56.27 -29.52 -30.62
C ALA A 199 -57.49 -30.20 -29.91
N SER A 200 -57.39 -30.47 -28.60
CA SER A 200 -58.52 -31.00 -27.81
C SER A 200 -59.71 -30.06 -27.73
N THR A 201 -59.45 -28.77 -27.70
CA THR A 201 -60.51 -27.73 -27.66
C THR A 201 -61.22 -27.67 -29.02
N GLU A 202 -60.48 -27.79 -30.17
CA GLU A 202 -61.10 -27.91 -31.50
C GLU A 202 -61.96 -29.13 -31.65
N GLU A 203 -61.47 -30.34 -31.17
CA GLU A 203 -62.23 -31.57 -31.21
C GLU A 203 -63.52 -31.50 -30.34
N THR A 204 -63.41 -30.88 -29.14
CA THR A 204 -64.59 -30.68 -28.25
C THR A 204 -65.61 -29.75 -28.90
N SER A 205 -65.11 -28.65 -29.57
CA SER A 205 -65.99 -27.74 -30.32
C SER A 205 -66.72 -28.43 -31.47
N ALA A 206 -66.02 -29.28 -32.25
CA ALA A 206 -66.65 -30.08 -33.30
C ALA A 206 -67.69 -31.05 -32.75
N SER A 207 -67.38 -31.78 -31.69
CA SER A 207 -68.32 -32.71 -31.00
C SER A 207 -69.56 -31.96 -30.47
N THR A 208 -69.38 -30.76 -29.93
CA THR A 208 -70.51 -29.95 -29.47
C THR A 208 -71.40 -29.49 -30.61
N THR A 209 -70.83 -29.16 -31.76
CA THR A 209 -71.58 -28.81 -32.97
C THR A 209 -72.36 -30.00 -33.51
N GLU A 210 -71.77 -31.18 -33.51
CA GLU A 210 -72.47 -32.45 -33.92
C GLU A 210 -73.60 -32.78 -32.95
N MET A 211 -73.37 -32.63 -31.65
CA MET A 211 -74.43 -32.88 -30.63
C MET A 211 -75.61 -31.89 -30.77
N ASN A 212 -75.34 -30.65 -31.06
CA ASN A 212 -76.45 -29.64 -31.32
C ASN A 212 -77.24 -30.07 -32.54
N THR A 213 -76.63 -30.54 -33.60
CA THR A 213 -77.30 -31.06 -34.79
C THR A 213 -78.19 -32.28 -34.46
N LYS A 214 -77.66 -33.19 -33.66
CA LYS A 214 -78.41 -34.38 -33.19
C LYS A 214 -79.63 -33.97 -32.30
N ILE A 215 -79.47 -33.03 -31.41
CA ILE A 215 -80.52 -32.50 -30.57
C ILE A 215 -81.67 -31.83 -31.42
N GLN A 216 -81.23 -31.10 -32.48
CA GLN A 216 -82.20 -30.50 -33.40
C GLN A 216 -83.00 -31.54 -34.13
N LYS A 217 -82.40 -32.65 -34.63
CA LYS A 217 -83.15 -33.81 -35.20
C LYS A 217 -84.09 -34.50 -34.23
N VAL A 218 -83.66 -34.67 -32.94
CA VAL A 218 -84.52 -35.23 -31.89
C VAL A 218 -85.75 -34.32 -31.69
N SER A 219 -85.58 -33.01 -31.67
CA SER A 219 -86.68 -32.06 -31.54
C SER A 219 -87.59 -32.12 -32.73
N GLU A 220 -87.12 -32.22 -33.98
CA GLU A 220 -87.92 -32.40 -35.20
C GLU A 220 -88.72 -33.69 -35.13
N ASN A 221 -88.07 -34.83 -34.77
CA ASN A 221 -88.72 -36.13 -34.61
C ASN A 221 -89.80 -36.09 -33.53
N ALA A 222 -89.60 -35.40 -32.39
CA ALA A 222 -90.59 -35.23 -31.35
C ALA A 222 -91.81 -34.43 -31.83
N ASN A 223 -91.56 -33.40 -32.63
CA ASN A 223 -92.68 -32.63 -33.27
C ASN A 223 -93.45 -33.47 -34.25
N GLN A 224 -92.75 -34.30 -35.08
CA GLN A 224 -93.42 -35.20 -36.01
C GLN A 224 -94.25 -36.26 -35.23
N LEU A 225 -93.78 -36.84 -34.17
CA LEU A 225 -94.52 -37.75 -33.31
C LEU A 225 -95.77 -37.09 -32.69
N LYS A 226 -95.59 -35.86 -32.27
CA LYS A 226 -96.75 -35.07 -31.74
C LYS A 226 -97.81 -34.94 -32.84
N THR A 227 -97.44 -34.55 -34.03
CA THR A 227 -98.38 -34.41 -35.19
C THR A 227 -99.07 -35.73 -35.51
N VAL A 228 -98.26 -36.86 -35.56
CA VAL A 228 -98.89 -38.19 -35.75
C VAL A 228 -99.83 -38.58 -34.64
N SER A 229 -99.50 -38.26 -33.36
CA SER A 229 -100.37 -38.53 -32.19
C SER A 229 -101.64 -37.72 -32.26
N ASP A 230 -101.55 -36.41 -32.65
CA ASP A 230 -102.75 -35.56 -32.82
C ASP A 230 -103.66 -36.02 -33.93
N ASN A 231 -103.12 -36.45 -35.08
CA ASN A 231 -103.80 -37.05 -36.20
C ASN A 231 -104.45 -38.38 -35.83
N LEU A 232 -103.77 -39.19 -35.00
CA LEU A 232 -104.35 -40.47 -34.52
C LEU A 232 -105.51 -40.19 -33.56
N LYS A 233 -105.41 -39.19 -32.73
CA LYS A 233 -106.49 -38.77 -31.82
C LYS A 233 -107.71 -38.25 -32.54
N GLU A 234 -107.52 -37.51 -33.62
CA GLU A 234 -108.58 -37.01 -34.50
C GLU A 234 -109.26 -38.17 -35.23
N ASN A 235 -108.52 -39.14 -35.78
CA ASN A 235 -109.02 -40.33 -36.45
C ASN A 235 -109.81 -41.22 -35.49
N VAL A 236 -109.39 -41.40 -34.23
CA VAL A 236 -110.10 -42.16 -33.22
C VAL A 236 -111.40 -41.47 -32.80
N HIS A 237 -111.43 -40.13 -32.85
CA HIS A 237 -112.61 -39.34 -32.54
C HIS A 237 -113.74 -39.55 -33.62
N ILE A 238 -113.35 -39.80 -34.89
CA ILE A 238 -114.30 -40.10 -36.01
C ILE A 238 -114.96 -41.47 -35.82
N PHE A 239 -114.32 -42.40 -35.08
CA PHE A 239 -114.86 -43.73 -34.84
C PHE A 239 -115.68 -43.87 -33.56
N LYS A 240 -115.89 -42.76 -32.80
CA LYS A 240 -116.84 -42.77 -31.69
C LYS A 240 -118.19 -42.31 -32.18
N LEU A 241 -118.96 -43.24 -32.69
CA LEU A 241 -120.42 -43.22 -32.65
C LEU A 241 -120.89 -43.87 -31.41
#